data_ed21070dfbab7ef4fea9258782dd45d9
#
_entry.id   ed21070dfbab7ef4fea9258782dd45d9
#
_cell.length_a   1.000
_cell.length_b   1.000
_cell.length_c   1.000
_cell.angle_alpha   90.00
_cell.angle_beta   90.00
_cell.angle_gamma   90.00
#
_symmetry.space_group_name_H-M   'P 1'
#
loop_
_entity.id
_entity.type
_entity.pdbx_description
1 polymer ?
#
loop_
_entity_poly.entity_id
_entity_poly.type
_entity_poly.pdbx_seq_one_letter_code
_entity_poly.pdbx_strand_id
1 'polypeptide(L)'
;MSKKTLKLTTADNFDMKNYLDECIKLRPATLIMDDLKWKYMVRSAVRGKNILLLGPTGCGKTLAAQTVAKAIGKADNFFYFNLGATQDARSALIGNTHFDKSSGTFFKESSFVKAIRTPNAIILLDEISRSHHDGVNILMTVLDDLQRYLRLDEKEDNEVVRVADGVTFIATANVGNEYTATRVMDRALLSRFPVKIEMNPLDKASEFALLKGRFNITEPSHLDILTAVCDIADHTRKQIKHEDSKISNFLPTRSTVEIAELIVDGFSLVEIAETTVYPNFSEDGGIDSERTYMKQLVQKYVSTNTNTTLFNDPVKADAGVVPF
;
A
#
# COMPACT_ATOMS: atom_id res chain seq x y z
N MET A 1 13.62 -22.75 13.73
CA MET A 1 12.20 -23.17 13.61
C MET A 1 11.89 -23.40 12.14
N SER A 2 11.59 -24.65 11.77
CA SER A 2 11.34 -25.07 10.38
C SER A 2 10.11 -24.38 9.80
N LYS A 3 10.27 -23.63 8.71
CA LYS A 3 9.16 -23.01 7.95
C LYS A 3 8.33 -24.14 7.32
N LYS A 4 7.17 -24.48 7.90
CA LYS A 4 6.18 -25.32 7.24
C LYS A 4 5.59 -24.54 6.06
N THR A 5 6.11 -24.77 4.88
CA THR A 5 5.49 -24.35 3.63
C THR A 5 4.39 -25.36 3.31
N LEU A 6 3.13 -24.91 3.28
CA LEU A 6 2.01 -25.73 2.83
C LEU A 6 2.16 -25.95 1.32
N LYS A 7 2.50 -27.18 0.93
CA LYS A 7 2.54 -27.57 -0.49
C LYS A 7 1.12 -27.76 -1.00
N LEU A 8 0.74 -26.99 -2.02
CA LEU A 8 -0.46 -27.23 -2.83
C LEU A 8 -0.26 -28.54 -3.62
N THR A 9 -0.92 -29.58 -3.21
CA THR A 9 -1.07 -30.79 -4.02
C THR A 9 -2.40 -30.72 -4.77
N THR A 10 -2.37 -30.99 -6.06
CA THR A 10 -3.53 -31.12 -6.96
C THR A 10 -4.27 -32.43 -6.72
N ALA A 11 -4.49 -32.83 -5.47
CA ALA A 11 -5.17 -34.06 -5.13
C ALA A 11 -6.67 -33.82 -4.95
N ASP A 12 -7.49 -34.77 -5.40
CA ASP A 12 -8.96 -34.77 -5.40
C ASP A 12 -9.65 -34.57 -4.03
N ASN A 13 -8.90 -34.41 -2.94
CA ASN A 13 -9.38 -34.18 -1.58
C ASN A 13 -8.78 -32.94 -0.91
N PHE A 14 -8.58 -31.85 -1.67
CA PHE A 14 -8.10 -30.61 -1.07
C PHE A 14 -9.20 -29.96 -0.21
N ASP A 15 -9.09 -30.07 1.11
CA ASP A 15 -9.99 -29.41 2.06
C ASP A 15 -9.63 -27.93 2.18
N MET A 16 -10.28 -27.11 1.37
CA MET A 16 -10.12 -25.67 1.33
C MET A 16 -10.42 -25.03 2.70
N LYS A 17 -11.39 -25.56 3.45
CA LYS A 17 -11.77 -24.98 4.74
C LYS A 17 -10.63 -25.14 5.75
N ASN A 18 -10.09 -26.32 5.92
CA ASN A 18 -8.95 -26.56 6.81
C ASN A 18 -7.72 -25.77 6.37
N TYR A 19 -7.45 -25.70 5.06
CA TYR A 19 -6.37 -24.88 4.53
C TYR A 19 -6.51 -23.41 4.91
N LEU A 20 -7.71 -22.82 4.80
CA LEU A 20 -7.95 -21.42 5.13
C LEU A 20 -7.83 -21.16 6.65
N ASP A 21 -8.24 -22.10 7.49
CA ASP A 21 -8.09 -21.99 8.94
C ASP A 21 -6.61 -22.01 9.36
N GLU A 22 -5.80 -22.85 8.71
CA GLU A 22 -4.34 -22.83 8.91
C GLU A 22 -3.69 -21.55 8.38
N CYS A 23 -4.18 -20.99 7.26
CA CYS A 23 -3.65 -19.75 6.68
C CYS A 23 -3.86 -18.51 7.57
N ILE A 24 -4.84 -18.50 8.47
CA ILE A 24 -4.98 -17.43 9.47
C ILE A 24 -3.71 -17.33 10.33
N LYS A 25 -3.15 -18.48 10.75
CA LYS A 25 -1.94 -18.55 11.56
C LYS A 25 -0.68 -18.06 10.83
N LEU A 26 -0.73 -18.00 9.49
CA LEU A 26 0.36 -17.49 8.66
C LEU A 26 0.32 -15.99 8.43
N ARG A 27 -0.77 -15.31 8.82
CA ARG A 27 -0.86 -13.85 8.76
C ARG A 27 0.04 -13.25 9.84
N PRO A 28 1.04 -12.42 9.47
CA PRO A 28 1.89 -11.77 10.45
C PRO A 28 1.12 -10.71 11.24
N ALA A 29 1.53 -10.46 12.49
CA ALA A 29 0.91 -9.45 13.35
C ALA A 29 1.02 -8.02 12.76
N THR A 30 1.94 -7.80 11.82
CA THR A 30 2.11 -6.52 11.12
C THR A 30 1.04 -6.24 10.07
N LEU A 31 0.26 -7.24 9.66
CA LEU A 31 -0.88 -7.07 8.76
C LEU A 31 -2.18 -7.17 9.55
N ILE A 32 -2.77 -6.05 9.90
CA ILE A 32 -4.09 -5.99 10.53
C ILE A 32 -5.14 -6.04 9.42
N MET A 33 -5.89 -7.11 9.38
CA MET A 33 -6.97 -7.35 8.43
C MET A 33 -7.99 -8.29 9.07
N ASP A 34 -9.26 -8.10 8.76
CA ASP A 34 -10.35 -8.99 9.17
C ASP A 34 -10.11 -10.43 8.67
N ASP A 35 -10.38 -11.42 9.51
CA ASP A 35 -10.13 -12.83 9.21
C ASP A 35 -10.90 -13.31 7.97
N LEU A 36 -12.14 -12.83 7.78
CA LEU A 36 -12.94 -13.19 6.61
C LEU A 36 -12.32 -12.62 5.33
N LYS A 37 -11.88 -11.36 5.35
CA LYS A 37 -11.19 -10.73 4.20
C LYS A 37 -9.88 -11.45 3.89
N TRP A 38 -9.11 -11.81 4.92
CA TRP A 38 -7.88 -12.58 4.76
C TRP A 38 -8.14 -13.96 4.14
N LYS A 39 -9.08 -14.74 4.69
CA LYS A 39 -9.48 -16.04 4.14
C LYS A 39 -9.93 -15.93 2.69
N TYR A 40 -10.74 -14.92 2.39
CA TYR A 40 -11.26 -14.68 1.04
C TYR A 40 -10.13 -14.33 0.05
N MET A 41 -9.16 -13.52 0.48
CA MET A 41 -7.98 -13.18 -0.30
C MET A 41 -7.10 -14.40 -0.57
N VAL A 42 -6.78 -15.18 0.47
CA VAL A 42 -5.99 -16.42 0.35
C VAL A 42 -6.69 -17.42 -0.58
N ARG A 43 -7.97 -17.71 -0.34
CA ARG A 43 -8.77 -18.61 -1.20
C ARG A 43 -8.72 -18.18 -2.66
N SER A 44 -8.84 -16.89 -2.90
CA SER A 44 -8.88 -16.35 -4.26
C SER A 44 -7.52 -16.45 -4.95
N ALA A 45 -6.43 -16.17 -4.23
CA ALA A 45 -5.06 -16.34 -4.72
C ALA A 45 -4.70 -17.81 -5.01
N VAL A 46 -5.18 -18.74 -4.17
CA VAL A 46 -5.01 -20.19 -4.41
C VAL A 46 -5.75 -20.65 -5.66
N ARG A 47 -6.93 -20.07 -5.92
CA ARG A 47 -7.77 -20.41 -7.09
C ARG A 47 -7.41 -19.63 -8.35
N GLY A 48 -6.34 -18.84 -8.36
CA GLY A 48 -5.92 -18.05 -9.54
C GLY A 48 -6.90 -16.95 -9.94
N LYS A 49 -7.74 -16.45 -8.99
CA LYS A 49 -8.72 -15.40 -9.28
C LYS A 49 -8.10 -14.01 -9.16
N ASN A 50 -8.43 -13.11 -10.08
CA ASN A 50 -7.98 -11.73 -10.01
C ASN A 50 -8.62 -11.01 -8.81
N ILE A 51 -7.79 -10.27 -8.06
CA ILE A 51 -8.17 -9.61 -6.80
C ILE A 51 -7.93 -8.11 -6.96
N LEU A 52 -8.89 -7.29 -6.57
CA LEU A 52 -8.76 -5.84 -6.49
C LEU A 52 -8.82 -5.40 -5.02
N LEU A 53 -7.74 -4.79 -4.54
CA LEU A 53 -7.66 -4.18 -3.22
C LEU A 53 -7.99 -2.69 -3.33
N LEU A 54 -9.07 -2.29 -2.69
CA LEU A 54 -9.58 -0.92 -2.69
C LEU A 54 -9.33 -0.27 -1.34
N GLY A 55 -8.97 0.99 -1.31
CA GLY A 55 -8.84 1.74 -0.06
C GLY A 55 -7.88 2.91 -0.17
N PRO A 56 -7.81 3.74 0.87
CA PRO A 56 -6.96 4.92 0.87
C PRO A 56 -5.46 4.58 0.86
N THR A 57 -4.63 5.58 0.60
CA THR A 57 -3.17 5.44 0.66
C THR A 57 -2.72 5.06 2.07
N GLY A 58 -1.73 4.17 2.18
CA GLY A 58 -1.13 3.79 3.46
C GLY A 58 -1.93 2.79 4.29
N CYS A 59 -3.07 2.25 3.81
CA CYS A 59 -3.85 1.21 4.53
C CYS A 59 -3.31 -0.23 4.36
N GLY A 60 -2.12 -0.42 3.75
CA GLY A 60 -1.45 -1.72 3.70
C GLY A 60 -1.81 -2.61 2.51
N LYS A 61 -2.39 -2.09 1.41
CA LYS A 61 -2.76 -2.87 0.21
C LYS A 61 -1.59 -3.66 -0.38
N THR A 62 -0.47 -3.00 -0.63
CA THR A 62 0.76 -3.62 -1.16
C THR A 62 1.33 -4.66 -0.19
N LEU A 63 1.30 -4.36 1.13
CA LEU A 63 1.71 -5.31 2.18
C LEU A 63 0.82 -6.56 2.18
N ALA A 64 -0.50 -6.41 2.02
CA ALA A 64 -1.43 -7.53 1.96
C ALA A 64 -1.14 -8.45 0.77
N ALA A 65 -0.87 -7.89 -0.43
CA ALA A 65 -0.50 -8.65 -1.61
C ALA A 65 0.79 -9.44 -1.43
N GLN A 66 1.83 -8.83 -0.86
CA GLN A 66 3.09 -9.50 -0.55
C GLN A 66 2.91 -10.59 0.51
N THR A 67 2.09 -10.31 1.51
CA THR A 67 1.85 -11.25 2.62
C THR A 67 1.09 -12.48 2.15
N VAL A 68 0.08 -12.32 1.30
CA VAL A 68 -0.64 -13.48 0.76
C VAL A 68 0.27 -14.36 -0.09
N ALA A 69 1.13 -13.77 -0.92
CA ALA A 69 2.11 -14.53 -1.71
C ALA A 69 3.04 -15.36 -0.83
N LYS A 70 3.52 -14.77 0.28
CA LYS A 70 4.35 -15.49 1.28
C LYS A 70 3.58 -16.60 1.98
N ALA A 71 2.34 -16.32 2.40
CA ALA A 71 1.50 -17.27 3.14
C ALA A 71 1.18 -18.53 2.34
N ILE A 72 0.96 -18.40 1.02
CA ILE A 72 0.67 -19.53 0.13
C ILE A 72 1.92 -20.16 -0.52
N GLY A 73 3.13 -19.74 -0.08
CA GLY A 73 4.40 -20.32 -0.56
C GLY A 73 4.80 -19.90 -1.98
N LYS A 74 4.30 -18.77 -2.47
CA LYS A 74 4.57 -18.25 -3.82
C LYS A 74 5.46 -16.97 -3.79
N ALA A 75 6.24 -16.75 -2.72
CA ALA A 75 7.06 -15.56 -2.55
C ALA A 75 8.13 -15.41 -3.66
N ASP A 76 8.70 -16.52 -4.13
CA ASP A 76 9.73 -16.53 -5.18
C ASP A 76 9.16 -16.22 -6.57
N ASN A 77 7.84 -16.37 -6.74
CA ASN A 77 7.11 -16.07 -7.96
C ASN A 77 6.23 -14.84 -7.80
N PHE A 78 6.64 -13.88 -6.95
CA PHE A 78 5.96 -12.61 -6.77
C PHE A 78 6.60 -11.53 -7.65
N PHE A 79 5.78 -10.90 -8.49
CA PHE A 79 6.19 -9.82 -9.39
C PHE A 79 5.43 -8.55 -9.05
N TYR A 80 6.12 -7.41 -9.06
CA TYR A 80 5.56 -6.09 -8.74
C TYR A 80 5.67 -5.15 -9.93
N PHE A 81 4.55 -4.50 -10.29
CA PHE A 81 4.49 -3.49 -11.35
C PHE A 81 3.71 -2.29 -10.85
N ASN A 82 4.36 -1.12 -10.78
CA ASN A 82 3.71 0.15 -10.45
C ASN A 82 3.17 0.79 -11.74
N LEU A 83 1.86 0.71 -11.92
CA LEU A 83 1.21 1.26 -13.11
C LEU A 83 0.98 2.77 -13.02
N GLY A 84 0.96 3.32 -11.81
CA GLY A 84 0.81 4.76 -11.59
C GLY A 84 2.06 5.57 -11.95
N ALA A 85 3.24 4.97 -11.88
CA ALA A 85 4.51 5.60 -12.23
C ALA A 85 4.94 5.33 -13.69
N THR A 86 4.22 4.50 -14.43
CA THR A 86 4.57 4.08 -15.78
C THR A 86 4.14 5.15 -16.80
N GLN A 87 5.08 5.81 -17.45
CA GLN A 87 4.81 6.78 -18.53
C GLN A 87 4.51 6.10 -19.86
N ASP A 88 5.28 5.07 -20.21
CA ASP A 88 5.09 4.26 -21.42
C ASP A 88 4.63 2.85 -21.03
N ALA A 89 3.32 2.65 -21.13
CA ALA A 89 2.68 1.39 -20.77
C ALA A 89 3.07 0.24 -21.72
N ARG A 90 3.32 0.52 -23.00
CA ARG A 90 3.73 -0.51 -23.96
C ARG A 90 5.11 -1.05 -23.62
N SER A 91 6.08 -0.18 -23.42
CA SER A 91 7.42 -0.57 -23.00
C SER A 91 7.41 -1.39 -21.71
N ALA A 92 6.63 -0.98 -20.73
CA ALA A 92 6.59 -1.63 -19.42
C ALA A 92 5.89 -3.00 -19.44
N LEU A 93 4.82 -3.16 -20.24
CA LEU A 93 4.00 -4.36 -20.26
C LEU A 93 4.33 -5.30 -21.42
N ILE A 94 4.77 -4.78 -22.55
CA ILE A 94 5.08 -5.57 -23.76
C ILE A 94 6.59 -5.70 -23.95
N GLY A 95 7.28 -4.59 -24.07
CA GLY A 95 8.72 -4.51 -24.34
C GLY A 95 9.05 -3.47 -25.39
N ASN A 96 10.30 -3.41 -25.77
CA ASN A 96 10.83 -2.43 -26.72
C ASN A 96 11.77 -3.04 -27.75
N THR A 97 11.82 -2.40 -28.90
CA THR A 97 12.84 -2.66 -29.92
C THR A 97 14.12 -1.93 -29.55
N HIS A 98 15.22 -2.66 -29.51
CA HIS A 98 16.56 -2.17 -29.23
C HIS A 98 17.45 -2.36 -30.44
N PHE A 99 18.45 -1.50 -30.58
CA PHE A 99 19.49 -1.62 -31.56
C PHE A 99 20.83 -1.87 -30.86
N ASP A 100 21.54 -2.89 -31.29
CA ASP A 100 22.90 -3.18 -30.87
C ASP A 100 23.80 -3.27 -32.12
N LYS A 101 25.05 -2.74 -32.03
CA LYS A 101 25.95 -2.69 -33.15
C LYS A 101 26.38 -4.08 -33.66
N SER A 102 26.35 -5.09 -32.81
CA SER A 102 26.76 -6.46 -33.13
C SER A 102 25.62 -7.36 -33.58
N SER A 103 24.41 -7.16 -33.01
CA SER A 103 23.22 -7.99 -33.26
C SER A 103 22.13 -7.30 -34.08
N GLY A 104 22.31 -6.01 -34.45
CA GLY A 104 21.32 -5.26 -35.20
C GLY A 104 20.11 -4.87 -34.34
N THR A 105 18.94 -4.78 -34.98
CA THR A 105 17.69 -4.46 -34.31
C THR A 105 17.06 -5.73 -33.77
N PHE A 106 16.66 -5.74 -32.47
CA PHE A 106 16.01 -6.87 -31.83
C PHE A 106 14.94 -6.39 -30.85
N PHE A 107 13.89 -7.18 -30.68
CA PHE A 107 12.84 -6.94 -29.71
C PHE A 107 13.24 -7.53 -28.35
N LYS A 108 13.17 -6.71 -27.28
CA LYS A 108 13.39 -7.14 -25.90
C LYS A 108 12.08 -7.13 -25.13
N GLU A 109 11.65 -8.32 -24.72
CA GLU A 109 10.45 -8.50 -23.91
C GLU A 109 10.58 -7.83 -22.54
N SER A 110 9.46 -7.32 -22.03
CA SER A 110 9.37 -6.74 -20.68
C SER A 110 9.43 -7.82 -19.59
N SER A 111 9.69 -7.40 -18.36
CA SER A 111 9.58 -8.27 -17.19
C SER A 111 8.15 -8.76 -16.94
N PHE A 112 7.14 -8.02 -17.41
CA PHE A 112 5.73 -8.43 -17.31
C PHE A 112 5.43 -9.65 -18.20
N VAL A 113 5.99 -9.73 -19.41
CA VAL A 113 5.90 -10.92 -20.28
C VAL A 113 6.47 -12.15 -19.58
N LYS A 114 7.63 -12.01 -18.93
CA LYS A 114 8.22 -13.09 -18.11
C LYS A 114 7.29 -13.47 -16.95
N ALA A 115 6.72 -12.50 -16.27
CA ALA A 115 5.83 -12.75 -15.12
C ALA A 115 4.58 -13.54 -15.52
N ILE A 116 3.90 -13.18 -16.63
CA ILE A 116 2.70 -13.88 -17.09
C ILE A 116 2.99 -15.28 -17.63
N ARG A 117 4.21 -15.58 -18.09
CA ARG A 117 4.67 -16.92 -18.48
C ARG A 117 5.05 -17.80 -17.29
N THR A 118 5.23 -17.23 -16.10
CA THR A 118 5.65 -17.99 -14.91
C THR A 118 4.45 -18.67 -14.26
N PRO A 119 4.37 -20.01 -14.26
CA PRO A 119 3.24 -20.72 -13.64
C PRO A 119 3.11 -20.39 -12.16
N ASN A 120 1.88 -20.29 -11.69
CA ASN A 120 1.55 -19.99 -10.29
C ASN A 120 2.10 -18.64 -9.77
N ALA A 121 2.46 -17.71 -10.64
CA ALA A 121 2.91 -16.38 -10.24
C ALA A 121 1.81 -15.58 -9.54
N ILE A 122 2.22 -14.73 -8.61
CA ILE A 122 1.42 -13.63 -8.07
C ILE A 122 1.94 -12.34 -8.69
N ILE A 123 1.11 -11.66 -9.44
CA ILE A 123 1.46 -10.42 -10.14
C ILE A 123 0.70 -9.27 -9.49
N LEU A 124 1.42 -8.37 -8.83
CA LEU A 124 0.87 -7.16 -8.24
C LEU A 124 0.91 -6.02 -9.25
N LEU A 125 -0.26 -5.50 -9.59
CA LEU A 125 -0.49 -4.30 -10.41
C LEU A 125 -0.82 -3.14 -9.48
N ASP A 126 0.18 -2.42 -9.03
CA ASP A 126 0.01 -1.36 -8.03
C ASP A 126 -0.46 -0.06 -8.68
N GLU A 127 -1.36 0.65 -8.01
CA GLU A 127 -1.96 1.93 -8.45
C GLU A 127 -2.66 1.85 -9.83
N ILE A 128 -3.40 0.78 -10.10
CA ILE A 128 -4.08 0.58 -11.41
C ILE A 128 -5.05 1.72 -11.76
N SER A 129 -5.63 2.40 -10.77
CA SER A 129 -6.50 3.57 -10.97
C SER A 129 -5.78 4.80 -11.52
N ARG A 130 -4.44 4.82 -11.48
CA ARG A 130 -3.59 5.89 -12.02
C ARG A 130 -2.96 5.52 -13.36
N SER A 131 -3.17 4.28 -13.83
CA SER A 131 -2.61 3.81 -15.09
C SER A 131 -3.08 4.64 -16.29
N HIS A 132 -2.20 4.79 -17.27
CA HIS A 132 -2.57 5.36 -18.57
C HIS A 132 -3.56 4.45 -19.31
N HIS A 133 -4.39 5.04 -20.15
CA HIS A 133 -5.42 4.32 -20.88
C HIS A 133 -4.87 3.15 -21.70
N ASP A 134 -3.70 3.34 -22.33
CA ASP A 134 -3.02 2.31 -23.12
C ASP A 134 -2.65 1.09 -22.27
N GLY A 135 -2.16 1.32 -21.03
CA GLY A 135 -1.86 0.25 -20.08
C GLY A 135 -3.11 -0.55 -19.70
N VAL A 136 -4.22 0.14 -19.46
CA VAL A 136 -5.50 -0.51 -19.17
C VAL A 136 -5.94 -1.36 -20.37
N ASN A 137 -5.87 -0.84 -21.61
CA ASN A 137 -6.26 -1.56 -22.81
C ASN A 137 -5.43 -2.84 -23.01
N ILE A 138 -4.11 -2.78 -22.79
CA ILE A 138 -3.22 -3.95 -22.85
C ILE A 138 -3.65 -5.01 -21.82
N LEU A 139 -4.01 -4.59 -20.62
CA LEU A 139 -4.40 -5.49 -19.54
C LEU A 139 -5.78 -6.12 -19.71
N MET A 140 -6.65 -5.56 -20.58
CA MET A 140 -8.02 -6.05 -20.74
C MET A 140 -8.10 -7.52 -21.19
N THR A 141 -7.23 -7.95 -22.11
CA THR A 141 -7.16 -9.35 -22.56
C THR A 141 -6.40 -10.25 -21.61
N VAL A 142 -5.39 -9.70 -20.91
CA VAL A 142 -4.58 -10.43 -19.92
C VAL A 142 -5.40 -10.79 -18.68
N LEU A 143 -6.25 -9.86 -18.22
CA LEU A 143 -7.08 -10.02 -17.02
C LEU A 143 -8.40 -10.75 -17.28
N ASP A 144 -8.79 -10.93 -18.54
CA ASP A 144 -10.04 -11.60 -18.91
C ASP A 144 -9.98 -13.09 -18.59
N ASP A 145 -11.02 -13.63 -17.92
CA ASP A 145 -11.05 -15.02 -17.47
C ASP A 145 -11.01 -16.05 -18.64
N LEU A 146 -11.51 -15.68 -19.83
CA LEU A 146 -11.61 -16.56 -20.99
C LEU A 146 -10.45 -16.38 -21.97
N GLN A 147 -9.92 -15.16 -22.10
CA GLN A 147 -8.90 -14.84 -23.08
C GLN A 147 -7.49 -15.09 -22.53
N ARG A 148 -7.12 -14.45 -21.44
CA ARG A 148 -5.85 -14.62 -20.73
C ARG A 148 -4.62 -14.69 -21.65
N TYR A 149 -4.44 -13.65 -22.48
CA TYR A 149 -3.28 -13.55 -23.36
C TYR A 149 -2.81 -12.10 -23.53
N LEU A 150 -1.53 -11.97 -23.95
CA LEU A 150 -0.90 -10.75 -24.38
C LEU A 150 -0.35 -10.93 -25.80
N ARG A 151 -0.56 -9.96 -26.68
CA ARG A 151 0.02 -9.96 -28.04
C ARG A 151 1.31 -9.16 -28.05
N LEU A 152 2.34 -9.71 -28.67
CA LEU A 152 3.62 -9.06 -28.93
C LEU A 152 3.68 -8.65 -30.39
N ASP A 153 2.86 -7.67 -30.80
CA ASP A 153 2.73 -7.25 -32.21
C ASP A 153 4.01 -6.61 -32.79
N GLU A 154 4.96 -6.22 -31.93
CA GLU A 154 6.27 -5.66 -32.34
C GLU A 154 7.34 -6.73 -32.56
N LYS A 155 7.04 -7.98 -32.23
CA LYS A 155 7.91 -9.11 -32.50
C LYS A 155 7.63 -9.64 -33.92
N GLU A 156 8.68 -10.04 -34.65
CA GLU A 156 8.56 -10.46 -36.06
C GLU A 156 7.51 -11.57 -36.30
N ASP A 157 7.34 -12.46 -35.31
CA ASP A 157 6.39 -13.58 -35.37
C ASP A 157 5.00 -13.27 -34.85
N ASN A 158 4.72 -12.00 -34.43
CA ASN A 158 3.45 -11.58 -33.81
C ASN A 158 2.99 -12.54 -32.70
N GLU A 159 3.91 -12.95 -31.83
CA GLU A 159 3.68 -13.96 -30.80
C GLU A 159 2.50 -13.62 -29.92
N VAL A 160 1.67 -14.62 -29.60
CA VAL A 160 0.60 -14.55 -28.60
C VAL A 160 1.05 -15.28 -27.34
N VAL A 161 1.34 -14.53 -26.29
CA VAL A 161 1.77 -15.06 -25.01
C VAL A 161 0.55 -15.38 -24.17
N ARG A 162 0.32 -16.65 -23.86
CA ARG A 162 -0.72 -17.08 -22.92
C ARG A 162 -0.28 -16.86 -21.48
N VAL A 163 -1.22 -16.39 -20.64
CA VAL A 163 -0.99 -16.33 -19.20
C VAL A 163 -0.93 -17.76 -18.66
N ALA A 164 0.15 -18.08 -17.97
CA ALA A 164 0.39 -19.43 -17.45
C ALA A 164 -0.65 -19.83 -16.38
N ASP A 165 -0.79 -21.14 -16.18
CA ASP A 165 -1.73 -21.70 -15.23
C ASP A 165 -1.41 -21.27 -13.78
N GLY A 166 -2.45 -21.00 -13.00
CA GLY A 166 -2.35 -20.64 -11.59
C GLY A 166 -1.83 -19.21 -11.34
N VAL A 167 -1.62 -18.39 -12.39
CA VAL A 167 -1.29 -16.97 -12.24
C VAL A 167 -2.46 -16.22 -11.62
N THR A 168 -2.18 -15.45 -10.58
CA THR A 168 -3.13 -14.57 -9.91
C THR A 168 -2.68 -13.12 -10.07
N PHE A 169 -3.57 -12.26 -10.58
CA PHE A 169 -3.34 -10.82 -10.56
C PHE A 169 -3.98 -10.22 -9.32
N ILE A 170 -3.19 -9.42 -8.60
CA ILE A 170 -3.66 -8.58 -7.50
C ILE A 170 -3.45 -7.14 -7.93
N ALA A 171 -4.53 -6.37 -8.04
CA ALA A 171 -4.43 -4.95 -8.32
C ALA A 171 -4.74 -4.12 -7.09
N THR A 172 -4.12 -2.93 -6.97
CA THR A 172 -4.49 -1.95 -5.94
C THR A 172 -5.06 -0.70 -6.58
N ALA A 173 -6.06 -0.13 -5.96
CA ALA A 173 -6.62 1.16 -6.36
C ALA A 173 -6.90 2.02 -5.13
N ASN A 174 -6.57 3.31 -5.25
CA ASN A 174 -6.99 4.30 -4.28
C ASN A 174 -8.43 4.73 -4.63
N VAL A 175 -9.28 4.79 -3.62
CA VAL A 175 -10.68 5.22 -3.74
C VAL A 175 -10.95 6.28 -2.68
N GLY A 176 -11.70 7.31 -3.05
CA GLY A 176 -12.04 8.44 -2.19
C GLY A 176 -12.05 9.73 -3.01
N ASN A 177 -12.86 10.71 -2.57
CA ASN A 177 -12.96 12.00 -3.23
C ASN A 177 -11.66 12.82 -3.13
N GLU A 178 -10.80 12.47 -2.17
CA GLU A 178 -9.49 13.09 -1.93
C GLU A 178 -8.43 12.76 -3.00
N TYR A 179 -8.69 11.79 -3.88
CA TYR A 179 -7.72 11.39 -4.90
C TYR A 179 -8.02 12.03 -6.26
N THR A 180 -7.63 13.28 -6.43
CA THR A 180 -7.82 14.03 -7.68
C THR A 180 -7.12 13.43 -8.90
N ALA A 181 -6.08 12.63 -8.68
CA ALA A 181 -5.33 11.94 -9.75
C ALA A 181 -5.85 10.52 -10.06
N THR A 182 -6.89 10.04 -9.34
CA THR A 182 -7.49 8.74 -9.66
C THR A 182 -8.56 8.92 -10.73
N ARG A 183 -8.41 8.19 -11.82
CA ARG A 183 -9.45 8.10 -12.84
C ARG A 183 -10.57 7.21 -12.34
N VAL A 184 -11.81 7.54 -12.70
CA VAL A 184 -12.93 6.62 -12.52
C VAL A 184 -12.59 5.34 -13.29
N MET A 185 -12.44 4.24 -12.57
CA MET A 185 -12.11 2.96 -13.20
C MET A 185 -13.27 2.51 -14.09
N ASP A 186 -12.95 2.14 -15.31
CA ASP A 186 -13.92 1.61 -16.25
C ASP A 186 -14.61 0.35 -15.68
N ARG A 187 -15.93 0.26 -15.89
CA ARG A 187 -16.74 -0.91 -15.50
C ARG A 187 -16.23 -2.20 -16.13
N ALA A 188 -15.72 -2.12 -17.37
CA ALA A 188 -15.13 -3.26 -18.04
C ALA A 188 -13.86 -3.75 -17.34
N LEU A 189 -12.98 -2.85 -16.88
CA LEU A 189 -11.82 -3.21 -16.05
C LEU A 189 -12.25 -3.80 -14.71
N LEU A 190 -13.21 -3.17 -14.02
CA LEU A 190 -13.74 -3.65 -12.74
C LEU A 190 -14.36 -5.05 -12.82
N SER A 191 -14.95 -5.42 -13.96
CA SER A 191 -15.54 -6.75 -14.19
C SER A 191 -14.50 -7.86 -14.26
N ARG A 192 -13.24 -7.56 -14.58
CA ARG A 192 -12.13 -8.51 -14.64
C ARG A 192 -11.54 -8.85 -13.27
N PHE A 193 -12.02 -8.17 -12.22
CA PHE A 193 -11.70 -8.48 -10.84
C PHE A 193 -12.94 -8.98 -10.10
N PRO A 194 -13.23 -10.30 -10.16
CA PRO A 194 -14.39 -10.88 -9.48
C PRO A 194 -14.28 -10.77 -7.95
N VAL A 195 -13.07 -10.58 -7.43
CA VAL A 195 -12.79 -10.44 -6.00
C VAL A 195 -12.39 -9.01 -5.70
N LYS A 196 -13.22 -8.32 -4.92
CA LYS A 196 -12.95 -6.95 -4.47
C LYS A 196 -12.88 -6.95 -2.94
N ILE A 197 -11.80 -6.39 -2.40
CA ILE A 197 -11.56 -6.33 -0.94
C ILE A 197 -11.30 -4.88 -0.57
N GLU A 198 -12.17 -4.32 0.24
CA GLU A 198 -12.01 -2.99 0.79
C GLU A 198 -11.12 -3.04 2.04
N MET A 199 -10.05 -2.24 2.01
CA MET A 199 -9.12 -2.04 3.10
C MET A 199 -9.29 -0.64 3.67
N ASN A 200 -9.75 -0.56 4.90
CA ASN A 200 -9.92 0.69 5.62
C ASN A 200 -8.64 1.04 6.41
N PRO A 201 -8.43 2.31 6.75
CA PRO A 201 -7.47 2.69 7.77
C PRO A 201 -7.76 1.94 9.07
N LEU A 202 -6.73 1.70 9.86
CA LEU A 202 -6.87 1.05 11.16
C LEU A 202 -7.69 1.93 12.11
N ASP A 203 -8.49 1.31 12.97
CA ASP A 203 -9.05 1.99 14.13
C ASP A 203 -7.95 2.29 15.17
N LYS A 204 -8.21 3.24 16.06
CA LYS A 204 -7.25 3.68 17.07
C LYS A 204 -6.65 2.53 17.89
N ALA A 205 -7.48 1.59 18.33
CA ALA A 205 -7.02 0.51 19.21
C ALA A 205 -6.10 -0.47 18.48
N SER A 206 -6.48 -0.84 17.26
CA SER A 206 -5.69 -1.70 16.37
C SER A 206 -4.37 -1.04 15.98
N GLU A 207 -4.38 0.25 15.66
CA GLU A 207 -3.18 0.99 15.29
C GLU A 207 -2.22 1.12 16.49
N PHE A 208 -2.74 1.49 17.67
CA PHE A 208 -1.94 1.55 18.88
C PHE A 208 -1.29 0.20 19.21
N ALA A 209 -2.05 -0.90 19.14
CA ALA A 209 -1.53 -2.24 19.39
C ALA A 209 -0.46 -2.65 18.37
N LEU A 210 -0.68 -2.34 17.09
CA LEU A 210 0.29 -2.58 16.02
C LEU A 210 1.60 -1.85 16.27
N LEU A 211 1.55 -0.53 16.52
CA LEU A 211 2.73 0.31 16.69
C LEU A 211 3.49 -0.04 17.96
N LYS A 212 2.77 -0.20 19.07
CA LYS A 212 3.35 -0.67 20.35
C LYS A 212 4.09 -1.99 20.18
N GLY A 213 3.47 -2.98 19.54
CA GLY A 213 4.06 -4.30 19.34
C GLY A 213 5.22 -4.31 18.36
N ARG A 214 5.11 -3.56 17.25
CA ARG A 214 6.14 -3.49 16.21
C ARG A 214 7.44 -2.86 16.69
N PHE A 215 7.35 -1.79 17.48
CA PHE A 215 8.48 -1.02 17.97
C PHE A 215 8.84 -1.34 19.44
N ASN A 216 8.13 -2.29 20.06
CA ASN A 216 8.31 -2.70 21.46
C ASN A 216 8.27 -1.50 22.43
N ILE A 217 7.32 -0.59 22.24
CA ILE A 217 7.17 0.60 23.05
C ILE A 217 6.59 0.21 24.41
N THR A 218 7.37 0.38 25.47
CA THR A 218 7.01 0.01 26.85
C THR A 218 7.12 1.16 27.84
N GLU A 219 7.90 2.18 27.51
CA GLU A 219 8.14 3.32 28.37
C GLU A 219 6.89 4.19 28.50
N PRO A 220 6.49 4.59 29.74
CA PRO A 220 5.25 5.34 29.95
C PRO A 220 5.19 6.65 29.16
N SER A 221 6.27 7.42 29.10
CA SER A 221 6.37 8.68 28.35
C SER A 221 6.12 8.46 26.84
N HIS A 222 6.71 7.40 26.27
CA HIS A 222 6.52 7.03 24.87
C HIS A 222 5.09 6.53 24.58
N LEU A 223 4.48 5.81 25.56
CA LEU A 223 3.09 5.35 25.44
C LEU A 223 2.10 6.51 25.44
N ASP A 224 2.36 7.56 26.21
CA ASP A 224 1.53 8.76 26.24
C ASP A 224 1.59 9.49 24.89
N ILE A 225 2.79 9.66 24.31
CA ILE A 225 2.95 10.26 22.99
C ILE A 225 2.28 9.39 21.92
N LEU A 226 2.49 8.07 21.96
CA LEU A 226 1.85 7.14 21.00
C LEU A 226 0.32 7.21 21.08
N THR A 227 -0.23 7.33 22.30
CA THR A 227 -1.67 7.48 22.50
C THR A 227 -2.19 8.76 21.83
N ALA A 228 -1.50 9.89 22.06
CA ALA A 228 -1.85 11.17 21.46
C ALA A 228 -1.80 11.10 19.91
N VAL A 229 -0.77 10.48 19.36
CA VAL A 229 -0.63 10.29 17.90
C VAL A 229 -1.76 9.45 17.32
N CYS A 230 -2.12 8.34 17.96
CA CYS A 230 -3.25 7.52 17.52
C CYS A 230 -4.59 8.27 17.62
N ASP A 231 -4.77 9.13 18.63
CA ASP A 231 -5.94 10.00 18.76
C ASP A 231 -6.01 11.03 17.62
N ILE A 232 -4.90 11.69 17.34
CA ILE A 232 -4.78 12.65 16.24
C ILE A 232 -5.10 11.96 14.89
N ALA A 233 -4.51 10.80 14.64
CA ALA A 233 -4.76 10.04 13.42
C ALA A 233 -6.23 9.63 13.27
N ASP A 234 -6.83 9.09 14.31
CA ASP A 234 -8.25 8.70 14.32
C ASP A 234 -9.17 9.91 14.12
N HIS A 235 -8.84 11.04 14.77
CA HIS A 235 -9.58 12.30 14.58
C HIS A 235 -9.54 12.77 13.12
N THR A 236 -8.39 12.79 12.47
CA THR A 236 -8.28 13.20 11.07
C THR A 236 -9.07 12.27 10.14
N ARG A 237 -9.05 10.95 10.40
CA ARG A 237 -9.79 9.94 9.62
C ARG A 237 -11.31 10.05 9.78
N LYS A 238 -11.77 10.51 10.92
CA LYS A 238 -13.19 10.80 11.17
C LYS A 238 -13.59 12.12 10.52
N GLN A 239 -12.76 13.15 10.69
CA GLN A 239 -13.04 14.49 10.19
C GLN A 239 -13.22 14.51 8.66
N ILE A 240 -12.36 13.83 7.90
CA ILE A 240 -12.43 13.82 6.42
C ILE A 240 -13.73 13.20 5.87
N LYS A 241 -14.47 12.45 6.67
CA LYS A 241 -15.76 11.86 6.29
C LYS A 241 -16.94 12.82 6.42
N HIS A 242 -16.75 13.96 7.07
CA HIS A 242 -17.78 14.98 7.21
C HIS A 242 -17.80 15.91 5.99
N GLU A 243 -18.98 16.32 5.55
CA GLU A 243 -19.14 17.25 4.42
C GLU A 243 -18.49 18.61 4.69
N ASP A 244 -18.53 19.08 5.96
CA ASP A 244 -17.90 20.32 6.41
C ASP A 244 -16.48 20.10 6.93
N SER A 245 -15.73 19.17 6.35
CA SER A 245 -14.36 18.87 6.77
C SER A 245 -13.45 20.08 6.60
N LYS A 246 -12.68 20.40 7.65
CA LYS A 246 -11.64 21.43 7.63
C LYS A 246 -10.31 20.95 7.05
N ILE A 247 -10.23 19.67 6.71
CA ILE A 247 -9.04 19.04 6.15
C ILE A 247 -9.42 18.21 4.93
N SER A 248 -8.58 18.24 3.91
CA SER A 248 -8.73 17.45 2.67
C SER A 248 -7.96 16.14 2.71
N ASN A 249 -7.10 15.95 3.71
CA ASN A 249 -6.27 14.78 3.89
C ASN A 249 -6.36 14.27 5.35
N PHE A 250 -5.92 13.03 5.59
CA PHE A 250 -5.82 12.45 6.92
C PHE A 250 -4.42 11.91 7.18
N LEU A 251 -4.09 11.65 8.45
CA LEU A 251 -2.83 11.03 8.83
C LEU A 251 -2.88 9.52 8.58
N PRO A 252 -2.18 9.01 7.54
CA PRO A 252 -2.23 7.59 7.19
C PRO A 252 -1.38 6.74 8.14
N THR A 253 -1.66 5.44 8.21
CA THR A 253 -0.88 4.49 9.04
C THR A 253 0.61 4.45 8.65
N ARG A 254 0.96 4.77 7.41
CA ARG A 254 2.37 4.91 7.00
C ARG A 254 3.08 6.01 7.79
N SER A 255 2.44 7.16 7.98
CA SER A 255 2.99 8.26 8.77
C SER A 255 3.06 7.93 10.26
N THR A 256 2.05 7.24 10.82
CA THR A 256 2.09 6.85 12.22
C THR A 256 3.13 5.76 12.52
N VAL A 257 3.50 4.95 11.54
CA VAL A 257 4.65 4.02 11.64
C VAL A 257 5.95 4.79 11.75
N GLU A 258 6.18 5.79 10.90
CA GLU A 258 7.35 6.69 10.97
C GLU A 258 7.40 7.45 12.32
N ILE A 259 6.27 7.97 12.74
CA ILE A 259 6.13 8.64 14.04
C ILE A 259 6.49 7.71 15.20
N ALA A 260 6.08 6.45 15.16
CA ALA A 260 6.40 5.49 16.21
C ALA A 260 7.92 5.21 16.30
N GLU A 261 8.64 5.27 15.19
CA GLU A 261 10.09 5.19 15.14
C GLU A 261 10.72 6.43 15.77
N LEU A 262 10.25 7.64 15.45
CA LEU A 262 10.69 8.88 16.08
C LEU A 262 10.44 8.90 17.60
N ILE A 263 9.31 8.34 18.06
CA ILE A 263 9.02 8.21 19.50
C ILE A 263 10.10 7.37 20.19
N VAL A 264 10.48 6.23 19.60
CA VAL A 264 11.53 5.35 20.15
C VAL A 264 12.89 6.05 20.16
N ASP A 265 13.15 6.88 19.15
CA ASP A 265 14.37 7.70 19.09
C ASP A 265 14.37 8.88 20.07
N GLY A 266 13.25 9.10 20.81
CA GLY A 266 13.13 10.08 21.88
C GLY A 266 12.63 11.47 21.46
N PHE A 267 12.07 11.61 20.25
CA PHE A 267 11.47 12.87 19.81
C PHE A 267 10.20 13.19 20.61
N SER A 268 10.04 14.46 20.97
CA SER A 268 8.83 14.95 21.61
C SER A 268 7.65 15.05 20.63
N LEU A 269 6.42 15.08 21.14
CA LEU A 269 5.23 15.27 20.31
C LEU A 269 5.27 16.55 19.46
N VAL A 270 5.90 17.62 19.97
CA VAL A 270 6.04 18.88 19.23
C VAL A 270 6.97 18.71 18.03
N GLU A 271 8.14 18.11 18.23
CA GLU A 271 9.11 17.85 17.16
C GLU A 271 8.55 16.91 16.11
N ILE A 272 7.86 15.85 16.54
CA ILE A 272 7.13 14.92 15.64
C ILE A 272 6.07 15.67 14.83
N ALA A 273 5.32 16.56 15.46
CA ALA A 273 4.27 17.31 14.78
C ALA A 273 4.84 18.24 13.68
N GLU A 274 5.92 18.95 13.98
CA GLU A 274 6.58 19.84 13.02
C GLU A 274 7.16 19.08 11.82
N THR A 275 7.76 17.91 12.05
CA THR A 275 8.49 17.16 11.02
C THR A 275 7.59 16.22 10.21
N THR A 276 6.58 15.60 10.84
CA THR A 276 5.84 14.49 10.23
C THR A 276 4.33 14.72 10.15
N VAL A 277 3.72 15.51 11.05
CA VAL A 277 2.26 15.72 11.01
C VAL A 277 1.92 16.92 10.12
N TYR A 278 2.41 18.12 10.45
CA TYR A 278 2.03 19.35 9.77
C TYR A 278 2.35 19.39 8.27
N PRO A 279 3.47 18.83 7.78
CA PRO A 279 3.77 18.82 6.35
C PRO A 279 2.75 18.06 5.48
N ASN A 280 1.91 17.21 6.07
CA ASN A 280 0.86 16.50 5.34
C ASN A 280 -0.39 17.37 5.07
N PHE A 281 -0.46 18.58 5.60
CA PHE A 281 -1.61 19.47 5.55
C PHE A 281 -1.24 20.82 4.93
N SER A 282 -2.14 21.37 4.09
CA SER A 282 -1.90 22.63 3.37
C SER A 282 -1.81 23.81 4.31
N GLU A 283 -0.93 24.80 3.97
CA GLU A 283 -0.88 26.13 4.59
C GLU A 283 -1.79 27.13 3.89
N ASP A 284 -2.37 26.77 2.75
CA ASP A 284 -3.24 27.67 2.01
C ASP A 284 -4.46 28.04 2.84
N GLY A 285 -4.79 29.34 2.89
CA GLY A 285 -5.88 29.86 3.72
C GLY A 285 -5.44 30.54 5.02
N GLY A 286 -4.15 30.59 5.32
CA GLY A 286 -3.60 31.32 6.48
C GLY A 286 -4.15 30.80 7.82
N ILE A 287 -4.92 31.64 8.54
CA ILE A 287 -5.49 31.29 9.86
C ILE A 287 -6.51 30.15 9.76
N ASP A 288 -7.21 30.02 8.64
CA ASP A 288 -8.21 28.98 8.39
C ASP A 288 -7.62 27.77 7.64
N SER A 289 -6.29 27.71 7.50
CA SER A 289 -5.62 26.60 6.81
C SER A 289 -5.76 25.28 7.55
N GLU A 290 -5.67 24.17 6.81
CA GLU A 290 -5.64 22.80 7.37
C GLU A 290 -4.53 22.65 8.41
N ARG A 291 -3.33 23.23 8.13
CA ARG A 291 -2.18 23.18 9.03
C ARG A 291 -2.45 23.93 10.33
N THR A 292 -3.13 25.07 10.28
CA THR A 292 -3.55 25.80 11.49
C THR A 292 -4.53 24.96 12.31
N TYR A 293 -5.48 24.31 11.67
CA TYR A 293 -6.39 23.38 12.35
C TYR A 293 -5.62 22.24 13.04
N MET A 294 -4.64 21.67 12.36
CA MET A 294 -3.82 20.59 12.94
C MET A 294 -2.94 21.07 14.09
N LYS A 295 -2.38 22.29 14.03
CA LYS A 295 -1.67 22.89 15.16
C LYS A 295 -2.56 23.04 16.39
N GLN A 296 -3.80 23.49 16.22
CA GLN A 296 -4.77 23.57 17.31
C GLN A 296 -5.14 22.20 17.88
N LEU A 297 -5.25 21.17 17.01
CA LEU A 297 -5.55 19.81 17.44
C LEU A 297 -4.38 19.23 18.27
N VAL A 298 -3.15 19.31 17.78
CA VAL A 298 -1.96 18.80 18.46
C VAL A 298 -1.74 19.51 19.79
N GLN A 299 -1.98 20.83 19.86
CA GLN A 299 -1.81 21.62 21.08
C GLN A 299 -2.65 21.10 22.27
N LYS A 300 -3.79 20.46 22.02
CA LYS A 300 -4.60 19.84 23.08
C LYS A 300 -3.89 18.70 23.80
N TYR A 301 -2.96 18.03 23.12
CA TYR A 301 -2.19 16.92 23.68
C TYR A 301 -0.84 17.35 24.25
N VAL A 302 -0.27 18.45 23.76
CA VAL A 302 0.99 19.00 24.27
C VAL A 302 0.84 19.55 25.68
N SER A 303 -0.27 20.20 25.98
CA SER A 303 -0.50 20.82 27.30
C SER A 303 -0.69 19.83 28.45
N THR A 304 -0.83 18.54 28.15
CA THR A 304 -0.97 17.47 29.15
C THR A 304 0.34 16.73 29.43
N ASN A 305 1.35 16.90 28.57
CA ASN A 305 2.63 16.20 28.66
C ASN A 305 3.79 17.19 28.81
N THR A 306 4.46 17.20 29.94
CA THR A 306 5.75 17.90 30.13
C THR A 306 6.83 17.10 29.39
N ASN A 307 7.08 17.49 28.13
CA ASN A 307 8.07 16.81 27.29
C ASN A 307 9.46 17.43 27.48
N THR A 308 10.40 16.62 27.91
CA THR A 308 11.81 16.83 27.63
C THR A 308 12.05 16.61 26.15
N THR A 309 12.49 17.63 25.43
CA THR A 309 12.85 17.52 24.01
C THR A 309 14.31 17.09 23.88
N LEU A 310 14.62 16.26 22.87
CA LEU A 310 16.00 15.87 22.55
C LEU A 310 16.92 17.05 22.20
N PHE A 311 16.34 18.14 21.68
CA PHE A 311 17.05 19.29 21.13
C PHE A 311 16.89 20.57 21.93
N ASN A 312 16.22 20.55 23.08
CA ASN A 312 16.20 21.67 24.01
C ASN A 312 17.41 21.63 24.92
N ASP A 313 18.57 21.94 24.37
CA ASP A 313 19.47 22.77 25.14
C ASP A 313 18.79 24.12 25.36
N PRO A 314 18.72 24.64 26.59
CA PRO A 314 18.24 26.00 26.79
C PRO A 314 19.16 26.90 25.96
N VAL A 315 18.64 27.41 24.86
CA VAL A 315 19.27 28.56 24.18
C VAL A 315 19.36 29.62 25.25
N LYS A 316 20.55 29.77 25.85
CA LYS A 316 20.87 30.95 26.64
C LYS A 316 20.52 32.11 25.73
N ALA A 317 19.54 32.87 26.15
CA ALA A 317 19.25 34.16 25.55
C ALA A 317 20.50 35.03 25.82
N ASP A 318 21.51 34.90 24.98
CA ASP A 318 22.57 35.89 24.90
C ASP A 318 21.95 37.10 24.17
N ALA A 319 21.56 38.03 25.01
CA ALA A 319 21.36 39.43 24.62
C ALA A 319 22.68 39.93 24.02
N GLY A 320 22.80 39.98 22.72
CA GLY A 320 23.99 40.46 22.03
C GLY A 320 23.72 40.68 20.57
N VAL A 321 23.13 41.87 20.30
CA VAL A 321 23.35 42.71 19.12
C VAL A 321 24.27 42.11 18.05
N VAL A 322 23.74 41.80 16.86
CA VAL A 322 24.51 41.91 15.62
C VAL A 322 23.74 42.72 14.63
N PRO A 323 24.28 43.88 14.21
CA PRO A 323 23.77 44.57 13.01
C PRO A 323 24.46 43.97 11.79
N PHE A 324 23.65 43.56 10.81
CA PHE A 324 23.82 43.82 9.37
C PHE A 324 22.65 43.23 8.60
#